data_68ea64d8b7a5247e6eaa363617426fbe
#
_entry.id   68ea64d8b7a5247e6eaa363617426fbe
#
_cell.length_a   1.000
_cell.length_b   1.000
_cell.length_c   1.000
_cell.angle_alpha   90.00
_cell.angle_beta   90.00
_cell.angle_gamma   90.00
#
_symmetry.space_group_name_H-M   'P 1'
#
loop_
_entity.id
_entity.type
_entity.pdbx_description
1 polymer ?
#
loop_
_entity_poly.entity_id
_entity_poly.type
_entity_poly.pdbx_seq_one_letter_code
_entity_poly.pdbx_strand_id
1 'polypeptide(L)'
;MYMAKGGSLSLNAKKGKVREALRNPIDVLNSLRSKACNGNYCYERLYRNLYNEGFYLLAYQYIYASEGLMTTGADGKTINGMGMDRIQKLMESMKNHSYQPVPARRTYIEKKGGRRCLSGIPSLDDKMVQEIVRLILESIYEPIFSDASHGFRPNRSCHTALLQMQSTFTGVKWFIKGDGRDYFKKIDHAVLITILRRRIHDEYFIALIWKFLKAGYVEDWTFHKTYSGTAQGTLIGPILLSIYLNELDRFMENYMQEEQKMLYDPIQGNQKGLLKYHYHEQRDSGYRSLFYVRYANEWLCGVIGSKRDAEEIRADIGRFLEETLKL
;
A
#
# COMPACT_ATOMS: atom_id res chain seq x y z
N MET A 1 28.73 24.74 -75.42
CA MET A 1 28.72 25.70 -74.32
C MET A 1 27.23 25.95 -73.93
N TYR A 2 26.68 25.15 -73.03
CA TYR A 2 25.31 25.34 -72.53
C TYR A 2 25.37 25.39 -70.99
N MET A 3 25.00 26.52 -70.43
CA MET A 3 24.84 26.74 -69.01
C MET A 3 23.45 26.26 -68.57
N ALA A 4 23.39 25.37 -67.61
CA ALA A 4 22.15 24.98 -66.92
C ALA A 4 22.02 25.80 -65.61
N LYS A 5 20.88 26.51 -65.50
CA LYS A 5 20.47 27.26 -64.29
C LYS A 5 20.11 26.29 -63.15
N GLY A 6 20.74 26.48 -62.02
CA GLY A 6 20.39 25.75 -60.78
C GLY A 6 19.07 26.27 -60.23
N GLY A 7 18.07 25.40 -60.09
CA GLY A 7 16.85 25.63 -59.33
C GLY A 7 17.04 25.18 -57.89
N SER A 8 16.93 26.08 -56.92
CA SER A 8 16.92 25.74 -55.50
C SER A 8 15.58 25.13 -55.13
N LEU A 9 15.59 23.85 -54.81
CA LEU A 9 14.47 23.16 -54.19
C LEU A 9 14.43 23.49 -52.68
N SER A 10 13.50 24.34 -52.27
CA SER A 10 13.22 24.58 -50.88
C SER A 10 12.48 23.38 -50.33
N LEU A 11 13.20 22.57 -49.55
CA LEU A 11 12.61 21.50 -48.73
C LEU A 11 11.89 22.14 -47.54
N ASN A 12 10.57 22.33 -47.71
CA ASN A 12 9.66 22.58 -46.60
C ASN A 12 9.56 21.31 -45.74
N ALA A 13 10.47 21.19 -44.79
CA ALA A 13 10.36 20.19 -43.72
C ALA A 13 9.17 20.56 -42.86
N LYS A 14 8.06 19.83 -43.02
CA LYS A 14 6.97 19.79 -42.07
C LYS A 14 7.60 19.40 -40.72
N LYS A 15 7.64 20.34 -39.75
CA LYS A 15 7.96 20.07 -38.34
C LYS A 15 6.97 19.02 -37.85
N GLY A 16 7.36 17.75 -37.92
CA GLY A 16 6.70 16.67 -37.20
C GLY A 16 6.72 17.05 -35.74
N LYS A 17 5.57 17.05 -35.08
CA LYS A 17 5.48 17.14 -33.62
C LYS A 17 6.45 16.10 -33.07
N VAL A 18 7.53 16.54 -32.43
CA VAL A 18 8.39 15.69 -31.62
C VAL A 18 7.46 15.07 -30.57
N ARG A 19 7.18 13.77 -30.69
CA ARG A 19 6.54 13.02 -29.62
C ARG A 19 7.44 13.24 -28.40
N GLU A 20 6.94 13.94 -27.38
CA GLU A 20 7.65 13.97 -26.10
C GLU A 20 8.00 12.53 -25.73
N ALA A 21 9.29 12.27 -25.59
CA ALA A 21 9.74 10.91 -25.24
C ALA A 21 9.07 10.53 -23.93
N LEU A 22 8.18 9.52 -23.99
CA LEU A 22 7.48 9.01 -22.81
C LEU A 22 8.53 8.58 -21.79
N ARG A 23 8.44 9.12 -20.58
CA ARG A 23 9.37 8.78 -19.49
C ARG A 23 9.30 7.29 -19.22
N ASN A 24 10.45 6.65 -19.05
CA ASN A 24 10.53 5.24 -18.66
C ASN A 24 9.80 5.05 -17.31
N PRO A 25 8.83 4.11 -17.19
CA PRO A 25 8.11 3.86 -15.95
C PRO A 25 9.01 3.55 -14.76
N ILE A 26 10.08 2.76 -14.98
CA ILE A 26 11.02 2.38 -13.92
C ILE A 26 11.75 3.60 -13.37
N ASP A 27 12.19 4.53 -14.25
CA ASP A 27 12.85 5.76 -13.81
C ASP A 27 11.90 6.66 -13.02
N VAL A 28 10.61 6.70 -13.42
CA VAL A 28 9.58 7.42 -12.68
C VAL A 28 9.40 6.82 -11.29
N LEU A 29 9.21 5.49 -11.18
CA LEU A 29 9.04 4.80 -9.91
C LEU A 29 10.26 4.97 -8.99
N ASN A 30 11.47 4.85 -9.52
CA ASN A 30 12.70 5.11 -8.77
C ASN A 30 12.80 6.57 -8.28
N SER A 31 12.40 7.53 -9.12
CA SER A 31 12.35 8.95 -8.72
C SER A 31 11.31 9.22 -7.64
N LEU A 32 10.18 8.52 -7.63
CA LEU A 32 9.20 8.61 -6.54
C LEU A 32 9.78 8.01 -5.25
N ARG A 33 10.40 6.85 -5.35
CA ARG A 33 11.01 6.14 -4.22
C ARG A 33 12.11 6.94 -3.55
N SER A 34 13.00 7.58 -4.33
CA SER A 34 14.12 8.37 -3.79
C SER A 34 13.68 9.57 -2.94
N LYS A 35 12.46 10.07 -3.16
CA LYS A 35 11.87 11.20 -2.41
C LYS A 35 11.09 10.77 -1.18
N ALA A 36 10.83 9.48 -1.02
CA ALA A 36 9.92 8.95 0.00
C ALA A 36 10.38 9.25 1.42
N CYS A 37 11.69 9.19 1.70
CA CYS A 37 12.25 9.44 3.03
C CYS A 37 12.20 10.93 3.44
N ASN A 38 11.95 11.84 2.50
CA ASN A 38 11.69 13.24 2.84
C ASN A 38 10.24 13.40 3.30
N GLY A 39 10.02 13.52 4.61
CA GLY A 39 8.70 13.66 5.21
C GLY A 39 7.89 14.88 4.74
N ASN A 40 8.58 15.95 4.31
CA ASN A 40 7.95 17.18 3.82
C ASN A 40 7.67 17.16 2.32
N TYR A 41 8.08 16.10 1.62
CA TYR A 41 7.87 16.03 0.18
C TYR A 41 6.43 15.61 -0.13
N CYS A 42 5.72 16.47 -0.88
CA CYS A 42 4.37 16.22 -1.38
C CYS A 42 4.42 15.80 -2.84
N TYR A 43 3.72 14.71 -3.15
CA TYR A 43 3.68 14.17 -4.50
C TYR A 43 2.55 14.81 -5.30
N GLU A 44 2.94 15.45 -6.38
CA GLU A 44 2.03 16.06 -7.35
C GLU A 44 2.10 15.34 -8.69
N ARG A 45 1.08 15.52 -9.53
CA ARG A 45 1.02 15.05 -10.92
C ARG A 45 1.26 13.54 -11.06
N LEU A 46 0.77 12.73 -10.12
CA LEU A 46 0.86 11.27 -10.19
C LEU A 46 -0.09 10.71 -11.24
N TYR A 47 -1.28 11.33 -11.38
CA TYR A 47 -2.32 10.91 -12.31
C TYR A 47 -1.85 10.88 -13.77
N ARG A 48 -0.93 11.77 -14.15
CA ARG A 48 -0.35 11.79 -15.51
C ARG A 48 0.36 10.50 -15.93
N ASN A 49 0.79 9.67 -14.98
CA ASN A 49 1.43 8.39 -15.29
C ASN A 49 0.44 7.41 -15.93
N LEU A 50 -0.87 7.60 -15.73
CA LEU A 50 -1.94 6.86 -16.39
C LEU A 50 -2.14 7.25 -17.87
N TYR A 51 -1.39 8.23 -18.38
CA TYR A 51 -1.32 8.59 -19.80
C TYR A 51 -0.08 8.00 -20.49
N ASN A 52 0.74 7.25 -19.77
CA ASN A 52 1.98 6.68 -20.26
C ASN A 52 1.78 5.20 -20.59
N GLU A 53 1.85 4.88 -21.88
CA GLU A 53 1.72 3.52 -22.41
C GLU A 53 2.69 2.53 -21.73
N GLY A 54 3.92 2.96 -21.44
CA GLY A 54 4.89 2.12 -20.77
C GLY A 54 4.44 1.59 -19.42
N PHE A 55 3.64 2.35 -18.66
CA PHE A 55 3.05 1.85 -17.40
C PHE A 55 2.03 0.73 -17.63
N TYR A 56 1.27 0.77 -18.72
CA TYR A 56 0.34 -0.32 -19.05
C TYR A 56 1.10 -1.58 -19.47
N LEU A 57 2.19 -1.44 -20.24
CA LEU A 57 3.03 -2.58 -20.60
C LEU A 57 3.69 -3.19 -19.36
N LEU A 58 4.17 -2.36 -18.44
CA LEU A 58 4.72 -2.82 -17.17
C LEU A 58 3.66 -3.52 -16.32
N ALA A 59 2.48 -2.93 -16.17
CA ALA A 59 1.36 -3.52 -15.44
C ALA A 59 0.94 -4.88 -16.06
N TYR A 60 0.89 -4.95 -17.38
CA TYR A 60 0.62 -6.19 -18.08
C TYR A 60 1.62 -7.29 -17.73
N GLN A 61 2.92 -6.98 -17.70
CA GLN A 61 3.96 -7.93 -17.32
C GLN A 61 3.75 -8.48 -15.89
N TYR A 62 3.45 -7.62 -14.93
CA TYR A 62 3.20 -8.05 -13.54
C TYR A 62 1.92 -8.90 -13.42
N ILE A 63 0.85 -8.49 -14.09
CA ILE A 63 -0.39 -9.24 -14.08
C ILE A 63 -0.20 -10.59 -14.79
N TYR A 64 0.52 -10.61 -15.91
CA TYR A 64 0.78 -11.84 -16.69
C TYR A 64 1.60 -12.86 -15.91
N ALA A 65 2.50 -12.43 -15.05
CA ALA A 65 3.31 -13.31 -14.20
C ALA A 65 2.52 -13.86 -12.99
N SER A 66 1.31 -13.36 -12.71
CA SER A 66 0.52 -13.77 -11.54
C SER A 66 -0.45 -14.92 -11.85
N GLU A 67 -0.70 -15.77 -10.85
CA GLU A 67 -1.73 -16.81 -10.94
C GLU A 67 -3.14 -16.19 -11.01
N GLY A 68 -4.07 -16.85 -11.71
CA GLY A 68 -5.47 -16.40 -11.79
C GLY A 68 -5.81 -15.42 -12.93
N LEU A 69 -4.91 -15.30 -13.91
CA LEU A 69 -5.01 -14.45 -15.10
C LEU A 69 -6.29 -14.65 -15.92
N MET A 70 -6.71 -15.91 -16.06
CA MET A 70 -7.85 -16.31 -16.87
C MET A 70 -9.20 -16.09 -16.19
N THR A 71 -9.19 -15.67 -14.90
CA THR A 71 -10.42 -15.44 -14.18
C THR A 71 -11.07 -14.14 -14.59
N THR A 72 -12.25 -14.23 -15.20
CA THR A 72 -13.00 -13.09 -15.73
C THR A 72 -13.62 -12.24 -14.62
N GLY A 73 -13.58 -10.92 -14.79
CA GLY A 73 -14.38 -9.98 -13.98
C GLY A 73 -15.89 -10.05 -14.29
N ALA A 74 -16.63 -9.05 -13.83
CA ALA A 74 -18.06 -8.93 -14.12
C ALA A 74 -18.36 -8.66 -15.62
N ASP A 75 -17.38 -8.13 -16.35
CA ASP A 75 -17.47 -7.82 -17.78
C ASP A 75 -17.21 -9.05 -18.70
N GLY A 76 -16.91 -10.21 -18.12
CA GLY A 76 -16.63 -11.46 -18.85
C GLY A 76 -15.35 -11.46 -19.69
N LYS A 77 -14.53 -10.40 -19.65
CA LYS A 77 -13.32 -10.27 -20.47
C LYS A 77 -12.12 -10.93 -19.78
N THR A 78 -11.27 -11.56 -20.62
CA THR A 78 -10.01 -12.17 -20.21
C THR A 78 -8.81 -11.41 -20.78
N ILE A 79 -7.59 -11.82 -20.37
CA ILE A 79 -6.34 -11.21 -20.86
C ILE A 79 -6.13 -11.40 -22.36
N ASN A 80 -6.70 -12.44 -22.97
CA ASN A 80 -6.55 -12.73 -24.40
C ASN A 80 -7.08 -11.60 -25.31
N GLY A 81 -7.90 -10.68 -24.78
CA GLY A 81 -8.38 -9.50 -25.51
C GLY A 81 -7.56 -8.22 -25.26
N MET A 82 -6.39 -8.31 -24.59
CA MET A 82 -5.55 -7.14 -24.36
C MET A 82 -4.68 -6.86 -25.58
N GLY A 83 -4.92 -5.73 -26.22
CA GLY A 83 -4.16 -5.20 -27.34
C GLY A 83 -3.87 -3.72 -27.18
N MET A 84 -3.00 -3.18 -28.05
CA MET A 84 -2.62 -1.77 -28.01
C MET A 84 -3.81 -0.81 -28.14
N ASP A 85 -4.79 -1.14 -28.99
CA ASP A 85 -6.01 -0.36 -29.16
C ASP A 85 -6.82 -0.23 -27.86
N ARG A 86 -6.84 -1.30 -27.04
CA ARG A 86 -7.53 -1.28 -25.75
C ARG A 86 -6.78 -0.42 -24.74
N ILE A 87 -5.44 -0.51 -24.71
CA ILE A 87 -4.60 0.35 -23.89
C ILE A 87 -4.80 1.83 -24.27
N GLN A 88 -4.84 2.15 -25.56
CA GLN A 88 -5.08 3.52 -26.03
C GLN A 88 -6.43 4.05 -25.58
N LYS A 89 -7.50 3.24 -25.68
CA LYS A 89 -8.84 3.61 -25.19
C LYS A 89 -8.84 3.87 -23.68
N LEU A 90 -8.14 3.04 -22.90
CA LEU A 90 -7.97 3.28 -21.46
C LEU A 90 -7.25 4.61 -21.20
N MET A 91 -6.14 4.86 -21.88
CA MET A 91 -5.40 6.11 -21.77
C MET A 91 -6.25 7.34 -22.14
N GLU A 92 -7.07 7.25 -23.18
CA GLU A 92 -8.00 8.30 -23.55
C GLU A 92 -9.05 8.55 -22.46
N SER A 93 -9.62 7.49 -21.89
CA SER A 93 -10.58 7.60 -20.80
C SER A 93 -9.97 8.20 -19.52
N MET A 94 -8.67 7.99 -19.30
CA MET A 94 -7.93 8.67 -18.21
C MET A 94 -7.70 10.14 -18.53
N LYS A 95 -7.28 10.49 -19.75
CA LYS A 95 -7.01 11.87 -20.17
C LYS A 95 -8.26 12.76 -20.09
N ASN A 96 -9.41 12.26 -20.47
CA ASN A 96 -10.67 12.99 -20.43
C ASN A 96 -11.45 12.79 -19.12
N HIS A 97 -10.87 12.09 -18.15
CA HIS A 97 -11.45 11.79 -16.83
C HIS A 97 -12.77 10.98 -16.85
N SER A 98 -13.11 10.37 -17.98
CA SER A 98 -14.35 9.58 -18.14
C SER A 98 -14.25 8.17 -17.57
N TYR A 99 -13.06 7.71 -17.20
CA TYR A 99 -12.86 6.37 -16.65
C TYR A 99 -13.70 6.16 -15.39
N GLN A 100 -14.43 5.03 -15.38
CA GLN A 100 -15.18 4.55 -14.23
C GLN A 100 -14.85 3.06 -14.01
N PRO A 101 -14.44 2.67 -12.80
CA PRO A 101 -14.23 1.26 -12.47
C PRO A 101 -15.54 0.46 -12.59
N VAL A 102 -15.43 -0.77 -13.05
CA VAL A 102 -16.54 -1.72 -13.06
C VAL A 102 -16.65 -2.39 -11.68
N PRO A 103 -17.85 -2.64 -11.14
CA PRO A 103 -18.01 -3.40 -9.91
C PRO A 103 -17.30 -4.74 -9.96
N ALA A 104 -16.56 -5.10 -8.92
CA ALA A 104 -15.85 -6.37 -8.87
C ALA A 104 -16.83 -7.55 -8.81
N ARG A 105 -16.57 -8.61 -9.56
CA ARG A 105 -17.36 -9.84 -9.44
C ARG A 105 -16.96 -10.58 -8.18
N ARG A 106 -17.89 -10.76 -7.25
CA ARG A 106 -17.68 -11.51 -6.02
C ARG A 106 -17.84 -13.00 -6.27
N THR A 107 -16.90 -13.78 -5.79
CA THR A 107 -16.93 -15.24 -5.87
C THR A 107 -16.37 -15.85 -4.60
N TYR A 108 -16.75 -17.12 -4.36
CA TYR A 108 -16.25 -17.87 -3.22
C TYR A 108 -15.18 -18.86 -3.69
N ILE A 109 -13.99 -18.78 -3.08
CA ILE A 109 -12.91 -19.73 -3.32
C ILE A 109 -12.91 -20.73 -2.17
N GLU A 110 -13.05 -22.01 -2.49
CA GLU A 110 -12.95 -23.08 -1.50
C GLU A 110 -11.49 -23.29 -1.08
N LYS A 111 -11.21 -23.17 0.20
CA LYS A 111 -9.93 -23.52 0.80
C LYS A 111 -9.94 -24.96 1.28
N LYS A 112 -8.75 -25.58 1.37
CA LYS A 112 -8.57 -26.88 2.02
C LYS A 112 -9.25 -26.87 3.41
N GLY A 113 -10.19 -27.76 3.64
CA GLY A 113 -10.99 -27.83 4.87
C GLY A 113 -12.40 -27.23 4.78
N GLY A 114 -12.93 -26.99 3.56
CA GLY A 114 -14.33 -26.58 3.33
C GLY A 114 -14.67 -25.12 3.71
N ARG A 115 -13.68 -24.32 4.09
CA ARG A 115 -13.87 -22.89 4.34
C ARG A 115 -13.95 -22.12 3.02
N ARG A 116 -15.02 -21.34 2.84
CA ARG A 116 -15.17 -20.45 1.69
C ARG A 116 -14.49 -19.10 1.97
N CYS A 117 -13.61 -18.66 1.08
CA CYS A 117 -13.00 -17.33 1.13
C CYS A 117 -13.66 -16.45 0.07
N LEU A 118 -14.12 -15.28 0.49
CA LEU A 118 -14.71 -14.30 -0.40
C LEU A 118 -13.60 -13.61 -1.20
N SER A 119 -13.74 -13.54 -2.52
CA SER A 119 -12.81 -12.82 -3.39
C SER A 119 -13.58 -11.96 -4.38
N GLY A 120 -13.18 -10.71 -4.52
CA GLY A 120 -13.67 -9.81 -5.57
C GLY A 120 -12.71 -9.85 -6.77
N ILE A 121 -13.25 -10.14 -7.96
CA ILE A 121 -12.46 -10.20 -9.18
C ILE A 121 -12.76 -8.93 -10.00
N PRO A 122 -11.81 -7.98 -10.11
CA PRO A 122 -11.96 -6.80 -10.94
C PRO A 122 -11.97 -7.16 -12.42
N SER A 123 -12.49 -6.26 -13.27
CA SER A 123 -12.34 -6.35 -14.72
C SER A 123 -10.85 -6.29 -15.11
N LEU A 124 -10.51 -6.76 -16.31
CA LEU A 124 -9.11 -6.69 -16.75
C LEU A 124 -8.63 -5.25 -16.89
N ASP A 125 -9.46 -4.35 -17.39
CA ASP A 125 -9.14 -2.93 -17.51
C ASP A 125 -8.87 -2.32 -16.13
N ASP A 126 -9.69 -2.67 -15.14
CA ASP A 126 -9.49 -2.24 -13.76
C ASP A 126 -8.22 -2.84 -13.15
N LYS A 127 -7.91 -4.13 -13.42
CA LYS A 127 -6.65 -4.75 -12.98
C LYS A 127 -5.44 -3.96 -13.49
N MET A 128 -5.45 -3.56 -14.79
CA MET A 128 -4.37 -2.78 -15.38
C MET A 128 -4.18 -1.43 -14.68
N VAL A 129 -5.26 -0.70 -14.48
CA VAL A 129 -5.22 0.61 -13.82
C VAL A 129 -4.85 0.47 -12.34
N GLN A 130 -5.42 -0.50 -11.65
CA GLN A 130 -5.09 -0.78 -10.25
C GLN A 130 -3.62 -1.15 -10.07
N GLU A 131 -3.03 -1.92 -10.99
CA GLU A 131 -1.62 -2.28 -10.94
C GLU A 131 -0.72 -1.06 -11.09
N ILE A 132 -1.04 -0.14 -12.01
CA ILE A 132 -0.30 1.13 -12.14
C ILE A 132 -0.39 1.94 -10.83
N VAL A 133 -1.58 2.06 -10.26
CA VAL A 133 -1.80 2.76 -8.98
C VAL A 133 -1.02 2.08 -7.85
N ARG A 134 -1.02 0.74 -7.79
CA ARG A 134 -0.27 -0.06 -6.81
C ARG A 134 1.23 0.22 -6.89
N LEU A 135 1.81 0.19 -8.09
CA LEU A 135 3.24 0.45 -8.32
C LEU A 135 3.64 1.86 -7.86
N ILE A 136 2.80 2.86 -8.14
CA ILE A 136 3.02 4.25 -7.71
C ILE A 136 2.95 4.34 -6.18
N LEU A 137 1.91 3.80 -5.56
CA LEU A 137 1.75 3.82 -4.10
C LEU A 137 2.87 3.05 -3.39
N GLU A 138 3.26 1.88 -3.91
CA GLU A 138 4.38 1.11 -3.37
C GLU A 138 5.69 1.90 -3.43
N SER A 139 5.97 2.60 -4.52
CA SER A 139 7.17 3.42 -4.62
C SER A 139 7.21 4.58 -3.62
N ILE A 140 6.04 5.11 -3.23
CA ILE A 140 5.91 6.20 -2.26
C ILE A 140 5.96 5.71 -0.81
N TYR A 141 5.30 4.59 -0.51
CA TYR A 141 5.05 4.17 0.88
C TYR A 141 5.98 3.07 1.37
N GLU A 142 6.48 2.17 0.49
CA GLU A 142 7.37 1.08 0.91
C GLU A 142 8.61 1.56 1.68
N PRO A 143 9.30 2.66 1.29
CA PRO A 143 10.47 3.14 2.01
C PRO A 143 10.18 3.69 3.41
N ILE A 144 8.93 3.96 3.74
CA ILE A 144 8.51 4.59 5.00
C ILE A 144 7.63 3.70 5.87
N PHE A 145 7.35 2.48 5.43
CA PHE A 145 6.67 1.50 6.27
C PHE A 145 7.57 1.05 7.41
N SER A 146 6.97 0.85 8.57
CA SER A 146 7.62 0.30 9.75
C SER A 146 8.36 -0.99 9.46
N ASP A 147 9.49 -1.19 10.09
CA ASP A 147 10.23 -2.46 10.05
C ASP A 147 9.50 -3.60 10.75
N ALA A 148 8.58 -3.28 11.65
CA ALA A 148 7.69 -4.26 12.29
C ALA A 148 6.59 -4.82 11.38
N SER A 149 6.39 -4.23 10.17
CA SER A 149 5.37 -4.64 9.21
C SER A 149 5.93 -5.58 8.15
N HIS A 150 5.35 -6.77 7.99
CA HIS A 150 5.87 -7.84 7.11
C HIS A 150 4.92 -8.29 6.00
N GLY A 151 3.60 -8.10 6.14
CA GLY A 151 2.63 -8.59 5.17
C GLY A 151 2.50 -7.71 3.92
N PHE A 152 2.33 -8.31 2.75
CA PHE A 152 2.11 -7.65 1.46
C PHE A 152 3.25 -6.70 1.03
N ARG A 153 4.46 -6.95 1.47
CA ARG A 153 5.64 -6.12 1.18
C ARG A 153 6.69 -6.92 0.40
N PRO A 154 7.42 -6.26 -0.54
CA PRO A 154 8.55 -6.88 -1.23
C PRO A 154 9.60 -7.40 -0.23
N ASN A 155 10.15 -8.58 -0.49
CA ASN A 155 11.20 -9.22 0.30
C ASN A 155 10.82 -9.50 1.78
N ARG A 156 9.54 -9.42 2.15
CA ARG A 156 9.03 -9.77 3.47
C ARG A 156 8.00 -10.89 3.40
N SER A 157 7.93 -11.70 4.45
CA SER A 157 7.07 -12.87 4.51
C SER A 157 6.67 -13.19 5.96
N CYS A 158 5.83 -14.20 6.16
CA CYS A 158 5.54 -14.71 7.50
C CYS A 158 6.81 -15.19 8.22
N HIS A 159 7.78 -15.75 7.48
CA HIS A 159 9.05 -16.18 8.06
C HIS A 159 9.88 -15.00 8.59
N THR A 160 9.93 -13.87 7.87
CA THR A 160 10.64 -12.69 8.37
C THR A 160 9.97 -12.10 9.63
N ALA A 161 8.65 -12.17 9.74
CA ALA A 161 7.94 -11.79 10.97
C ALA A 161 8.28 -12.72 12.14
N LEU A 162 8.28 -14.04 11.90
CA LEU A 162 8.64 -15.04 12.91
C LEU A 162 10.09 -14.91 13.38
N LEU A 163 11.02 -14.66 12.44
CA LEU A 163 12.44 -14.42 12.79
C LEU A 163 12.60 -13.17 13.65
N GLN A 164 11.87 -12.08 13.34
CA GLN A 164 11.89 -10.89 14.18
C GLN A 164 11.36 -11.20 15.58
N MET A 165 10.24 -11.91 15.69
CA MET A 165 9.70 -12.32 17.00
C MET A 165 10.71 -13.17 17.79
N GLN A 166 11.32 -14.15 17.13
CA GLN A 166 12.31 -15.02 17.77
C GLN A 166 13.51 -14.24 18.30
N SER A 167 13.95 -13.21 17.59
CA SER A 167 15.12 -12.40 17.99
C SER A 167 14.80 -11.32 19.02
N THR A 168 13.56 -10.79 19.04
CA THR A 168 13.24 -9.62 19.87
C THR A 168 12.34 -9.93 21.07
N PHE A 169 11.44 -10.93 21.02
CA PHE A 169 10.46 -11.20 22.08
C PHE A 169 11.05 -12.01 23.24
N THR A 170 12.29 -11.68 23.65
CA THR A 170 12.93 -12.35 24.77
C THR A 170 12.40 -11.83 26.11
N GLY A 171 12.05 -12.73 27.03
CA GLY A 171 11.55 -12.39 28.36
C GLY A 171 10.10 -11.92 28.42
N VAL A 172 9.37 -11.98 27.30
CA VAL A 172 7.94 -11.63 27.24
C VAL A 172 7.11 -12.55 28.15
N LYS A 173 6.25 -11.92 28.96
CA LYS A 173 5.33 -12.63 29.87
C LYS A 173 3.88 -12.61 29.38
N TRP A 174 3.48 -11.56 28.67
CA TRP A 174 2.12 -11.36 28.20
C TRP A 174 2.10 -11.10 26.70
N PHE A 175 1.11 -11.66 26.03
CA PHE A 175 0.88 -11.41 24.60
C PHE A 175 -0.47 -10.74 24.40
N ILE A 176 -0.47 -9.66 23.62
CA ILE A 176 -1.67 -8.99 23.15
C ILE A 176 -1.76 -9.25 21.65
N LYS A 177 -2.78 -10.02 21.23
CA LYS A 177 -2.99 -10.33 19.81
C LYS A 177 -4.17 -9.53 19.28
N GLY A 178 -3.95 -8.82 18.16
CA GLY A 178 -5.00 -8.25 17.34
C GLY A 178 -5.33 -9.17 16.16
N ASP A 179 -6.61 -9.49 16.00
CA ASP A 179 -7.13 -10.28 14.88
C ASP A 179 -7.96 -9.37 13.97
N GLY A 180 -7.31 -8.88 12.94
CA GLY A 180 -7.92 -7.97 11.97
C GLY A 180 -8.72 -8.67 10.87
N ARG A 181 -9.38 -9.81 11.14
CA ARG A 181 -10.12 -10.58 10.11
C ARG A 181 -11.04 -9.75 9.23
N ASP A 182 -11.59 -8.69 9.77
CA ASP A 182 -12.51 -7.80 9.06
C ASP A 182 -11.92 -6.44 8.69
N TYR A 183 -10.63 -6.17 8.91
CA TYR A 183 -10.03 -4.86 8.59
C TYR A 183 -10.22 -4.50 7.12
N PHE A 184 -10.03 -5.43 6.19
CA PHE A 184 -10.33 -5.19 4.78
C PHE A 184 -11.76 -4.69 4.51
N LYS A 185 -12.72 -5.09 5.34
CA LYS A 185 -14.14 -4.68 5.21
C LYS A 185 -14.46 -3.40 5.98
N LYS A 186 -13.62 -3.04 6.97
CA LYS A 186 -13.90 -1.95 7.91
C LYS A 186 -13.10 -0.67 7.65
N ILE A 187 -12.10 -0.68 6.75
CA ILE A 187 -11.36 0.54 6.42
C ILE A 187 -12.33 1.69 6.16
N ASP A 188 -12.23 2.75 6.97
CA ASP A 188 -12.98 3.97 6.72
C ASP A 188 -12.36 4.71 5.53
N HIS A 189 -13.16 4.93 4.49
CA HIS A 189 -12.70 5.56 3.25
C HIS A 189 -12.22 7.00 3.48
N ALA A 190 -12.88 7.76 4.35
CA ALA A 190 -12.51 9.16 4.62
C ALA A 190 -11.17 9.23 5.38
N VAL A 191 -10.99 8.36 6.38
CA VAL A 191 -9.73 8.24 7.11
C VAL A 191 -8.59 7.85 6.17
N LEU A 192 -8.80 6.83 5.31
CA LEU A 192 -7.79 6.41 4.33
C LEU A 192 -7.39 7.56 3.38
N ILE A 193 -8.37 8.27 2.84
CA ILE A 193 -8.11 9.41 1.95
C ILE A 193 -7.39 10.53 2.68
N THR A 194 -7.71 10.79 3.94
CA THR A 194 -7.00 11.76 4.77
C THR A 194 -5.53 11.37 4.96
N ILE A 195 -5.24 10.09 5.21
CA ILE A 195 -3.88 9.56 5.31
C ILE A 195 -3.12 9.76 3.98
N LEU A 196 -3.74 9.41 2.86
CA LEU A 196 -3.13 9.56 1.53
C LEU A 196 -2.82 11.02 1.21
N ARG A 197 -3.73 11.96 1.53
CA ARG A 197 -3.57 13.40 1.27
C ARG A 197 -2.44 14.06 2.06
N ARG A 198 -1.97 13.45 3.13
CA ARG A 198 -0.77 13.95 3.85
C ARG A 198 0.47 13.97 2.96
N ARG A 199 0.54 13.11 1.95
CA ARG A 199 1.69 12.98 1.05
C ARG A 199 1.35 13.18 -0.42
N ILE A 200 0.11 13.01 -0.83
CA ILE A 200 -0.31 13.05 -2.22
C ILE A 200 -1.23 14.26 -2.41
N HIS A 201 -0.74 15.25 -3.15
CA HIS A 201 -1.44 16.49 -3.48
C HIS A 201 -1.92 16.50 -4.94
N ASP A 202 -2.31 15.35 -5.45
CA ASP A 202 -2.91 15.16 -6.78
C ASP A 202 -4.36 14.70 -6.62
N GLU A 203 -5.29 15.64 -6.69
CA GLU A 203 -6.71 15.36 -6.47
C GLU A 203 -7.31 14.42 -7.53
N TYR A 204 -6.80 14.40 -8.76
CA TYR A 204 -7.25 13.43 -9.76
C TYR A 204 -6.81 12.01 -9.41
N PHE A 205 -5.61 11.86 -8.88
CA PHE A 205 -5.11 10.56 -8.39
C PHE A 205 -5.91 10.08 -7.17
N ILE A 206 -6.16 10.97 -6.21
CA ILE A 206 -7.00 10.69 -5.03
C ILE A 206 -8.44 10.35 -5.46
N ALA A 207 -9.03 11.10 -6.39
CA ALA A 207 -10.36 10.82 -6.91
C ALA A 207 -10.46 9.46 -7.60
N LEU A 208 -9.40 9.01 -8.29
CA LEU A 208 -9.34 7.68 -8.88
C LEU A 208 -9.36 6.58 -7.80
N ILE A 209 -8.56 6.73 -6.74
CA ILE A 209 -8.59 5.80 -5.60
C ILE A 209 -9.99 5.76 -4.99
N TRP A 210 -10.61 6.91 -4.80
CA TRP A 210 -11.97 7.03 -4.29
C TRP A 210 -13.00 6.31 -5.18
N LYS A 211 -12.85 6.41 -6.52
CA LYS A 211 -13.70 5.68 -7.46
C LYS A 211 -13.56 4.15 -7.26
N PHE A 212 -12.35 3.63 -7.07
CA PHE A 212 -12.12 2.20 -6.78
C PHE A 212 -12.74 1.76 -5.45
N LEU A 213 -12.63 2.57 -4.40
CA LEU A 213 -13.22 2.27 -3.09
C LEU A 213 -14.76 2.20 -3.17
N LYS A 214 -15.37 3.02 -4.03
CA LYS A 214 -16.83 3.09 -4.21
C LYS A 214 -17.38 2.28 -5.37
N ALA A 215 -16.56 1.57 -6.13
CA ALA A 215 -16.99 0.82 -7.30
C ALA A 215 -18.05 -0.25 -7.01
N GLY A 216 -18.09 -0.75 -5.77
CA GLY A 216 -19.01 -1.80 -5.37
C GLY A 216 -18.62 -3.19 -5.87
N TYR A 217 -19.53 -4.11 -5.74
CA TYR A 217 -19.35 -5.48 -6.23
C TYR A 217 -20.68 -6.08 -6.71
N VAL A 218 -20.58 -7.09 -7.57
CA VAL A 218 -21.72 -7.90 -8.03
C VAL A 218 -21.58 -9.30 -7.44
N GLU A 219 -22.63 -9.75 -6.76
CA GLU A 219 -22.78 -11.09 -6.20
C GLU A 219 -24.15 -11.62 -6.61
N ASP A 220 -24.19 -12.82 -7.17
CA ASP A 220 -25.42 -13.46 -7.65
C ASP A 220 -26.29 -12.52 -8.53
N TRP A 221 -25.62 -11.84 -9.47
CA TRP A 221 -26.22 -10.86 -10.41
C TRP A 221 -26.81 -9.61 -9.74
N THR A 222 -26.61 -9.45 -8.43
CA THR A 222 -27.08 -8.27 -7.67
C THR A 222 -25.93 -7.33 -7.38
N PHE A 223 -26.12 -6.04 -7.66
CA PHE A 223 -25.13 -5.00 -7.35
C PHE A 223 -25.23 -4.59 -5.89
N HIS A 224 -24.06 -4.50 -5.25
CA HIS A 224 -23.91 -4.02 -3.87
C HIS A 224 -22.96 -2.83 -3.81
N LYS A 225 -23.37 -1.77 -3.15
CA LYS A 225 -22.52 -0.60 -2.89
C LYS A 225 -21.52 -0.91 -1.78
N THR A 226 -20.32 -0.30 -1.90
CA THR A 226 -19.29 -0.35 -0.87
C THR A 226 -19.26 0.96 -0.10
N TYR A 227 -19.51 0.92 1.20
CA TYR A 227 -19.49 2.09 2.08
C TYR A 227 -18.20 2.16 2.92
N SER A 228 -17.58 1.03 3.18
CA SER A 228 -16.31 0.88 3.90
C SER A 228 -15.51 -0.27 3.30
N GLY A 229 -14.25 -0.32 3.64
CA GLY A 229 -13.34 -1.39 3.23
C GLY A 229 -12.85 -1.27 1.80
N THR A 230 -11.99 -2.20 1.44
CA THR A 230 -11.54 -2.43 0.07
C THR A 230 -12.13 -3.73 -0.43
N ALA A 231 -12.50 -3.80 -1.71
CA ALA A 231 -12.97 -5.06 -2.29
C ALA A 231 -11.85 -6.11 -2.15
N GLN A 232 -12.10 -7.17 -1.40
CA GLN A 232 -11.16 -8.29 -1.25
C GLN A 232 -10.85 -8.90 -2.61
N GLY A 233 -9.57 -9.07 -2.93
CA GLY A 233 -9.12 -9.58 -4.22
C GLY A 233 -8.77 -8.50 -5.26
N THR A 234 -8.95 -7.21 -4.93
CA THR A 234 -8.42 -6.12 -5.77
C THR A 234 -6.91 -5.97 -5.60
N LEU A 235 -6.21 -5.55 -6.67
CA LEU A 235 -4.74 -5.41 -6.65
C LEU A 235 -4.26 -4.29 -5.73
N ILE A 236 -5.06 -3.24 -5.56
CA ILE A 236 -4.72 -2.11 -4.66
C ILE A 236 -5.11 -2.36 -3.20
N GLY A 237 -5.97 -3.34 -2.90
CA GLY A 237 -6.45 -3.59 -1.54
C GLY A 237 -5.33 -3.79 -0.52
N PRO A 238 -4.36 -4.67 -0.77
CA PRO A 238 -3.24 -4.93 0.14
C PRO A 238 -2.39 -3.70 0.46
N ILE A 239 -2.02 -2.90 -0.55
CA ILE A 239 -1.22 -1.68 -0.32
C ILE A 239 -2.01 -0.61 0.44
N LEU A 240 -3.30 -0.44 0.14
CA LEU A 240 -4.16 0.50 0.87
C LEU A 240 -4.33 0.08 2.34
N LEU A 241 -4.50 -1.22 2.62
CA LEU A 241 -4.51 -1.73 3.98
C LEU A 241 -3.18 -1.48 4.69
N SER A 242 -2.04 -1.73 4.02
CA SER A 242 -0.72 -1.50 4.60
C SER A 242 -0.50 -0.02 4.93
N ILE A 243 -0.93 0.90 4.06
CA ILE A 243 -0.89 2.35 4.30
C ILE A 243 -1.76 2.73 5.52
N TYR A 244 -2.96 2.17 5.61
CA TYR A 244 -3.90 2.42 6.70
C TYR A 244 -3.35 1.95 8.05
N LEU A 245 -2.86 0.70 8.10
CA LEU A 245 -2.34 0.11 9.32
C LEU A 245 -0.94 0.59 9.68
N ASN A 246 -0.23 1.27 8.77
CA ASN A 246 1.03 1.94 9.11
C ASN A 246 0.84 3.07 10.16
N GLU A 247 -0.37 3.60 10.30
CA GLU A 247 -0.69 4.52 11.40
C GLU A 247 -0.63 3.78 12.76
N LEU A 248 -1.12 2.53 12.82
CA LEU A 248 -0.96 1.69 14.01
C LEU A 248 0.51 1.37 14.26
N ASP A 249 1.27 1.01 13.21
CA ASP A 249 2.69 0.71 13.36
C ASP A 249 3.45 1.90 13.94
N ARG A 250 3.17 3.12 13.45
CA ARG A 250 3.76 4.36 13.97
C ARG A 250 3.32 4.68 15.39
N PHE A 251 2.05 4.46 15.72
CA PHE A 251 1.56 4.59 17.09
C PHE A 251 2.34 3.67 18.02
N MET A 252 2.55 2.40 17.63
CA MET A 252 3.31 1.43 18.42
C MET A 252 4.79 1.80 18.55
N GLU A 253 5.42 2.29 17.48
CA GLU A 253 6.81 2.76 17.51
C GLU A 253 6.98 3.94 18.49
N ASN A 254 6.07 4.92 18.44
CA ASN A 254 6.10 6.06 19.36
C ASN A 254 5.86 5.59 20.81
N TYR A 255 4.88 4.70 21.01
CA TYR A 255 4.56 4.15 22.31
C TYR A 255 5.78 3.43 22.92
N MET A 256 6.46 2.60 22.15
CA MET A 256 7.69 1.92 22.58
C MET A 256 8.84 2.89 22.90
N GLN A 257 8.96 3.99 22.13
CA GLN A 257 9.99 5.00 22.40
C GLN A 257 9.70 5.81 23.68
N GLU A 258 8.45 6.14 23.95
CA GLU A 258 8.03 6.83 25.17
C GLU A 258 8.28 5.98 26.41
N GLU A 259 7.94 4.68 26.36
CA GLU A 259 8.24 3.72 27.42
C GLU A 259 9.76 3.64 27.71
N GLN A 260 10.58 3.59 26.65
CA GLN A 260 12.04 3.58 26.80
C GLN A 260 12.59 4.87 27.41
N LYS A 261 12.01 6.04 27.10
CA LYS A 261 12.42 7.32 27.69
C LYS A 261 12.08 7.42 29.18
N MET A 262 10.93 6.89 29.60
CA MET A 262 10.55 6.85 31.01
C MET A 262 11.50 5.99 31.85
N LEU A 263 12.14 5.00 31.24
CA LEU A 263 13.17 4.16 31.91
C LEU A 263 14.54 4.85 31.96
N TYR A 264 14.72 5.91 31.19
CA TYR A 264 15.96 6.68 31.10
C TYR A 264 15.81 8.05 31.79
N ASP A 265 15.62 8.05 33.11
CA ASP A 265 15.80 9.29 33.89
C ASP A 265 17.31 9.46 34.16
N PRO A 266 17.98 10.51 33.65
CA PRO A 266 19.39 10.70 33.89
C PRO A 266 19.56 11.18 35.31
N ILE A 267 19.86 10.27 36.21
CA ILE A 267 20.52 10.61 37.51
C ILE A 267 21.75 11.43 37.12
N GLN A 268 21.76 12.69 37.53
CA GLN A 268 22.87 13.62 37.40
C GLN A 268 24.20 12.96 37.79
N GLY A 269 25.13 12.89 36.85
CA GLY A 269 26.48 12.46 37.15
C GLY A 269 27.28 12.12 35.91
N ASN A 270 28.21 13.01 35.57
CA ASN A 270 29.29 12.83 34.58
C ASN A 270 29.77 11.39 34.47
N GLN A 271 29.59 10.78 33.30
CA GLN A 271 30.63 9.94 32.71
C GLN A 271 30.28 9.62 31.23
N LYS A 272 31.23 9.97 30.37
CA LYS A 272 31.30 9.54 28.96
C LYS A 272 31.41 8.02 28.90
N GLY A 273 30.65 7.39 28.06
CA GLY A 273 31.09 6.14 27.51
C GLY A 273 30.16 4.95 27.69
N LEU A 274 29.93 4.30 26.58
CA LEU A 274 29.45 2.94 26.38
C LEU A 274 27.99 2.67 26.74
N LEU A 275 27.22 2.49 25.68
CA LEU A 275 25.99 1.70 25.68
C LEU A 275 26.30 0.30 26.22
N LYS A 276 26.35 0.18 27.56
CA LYS A 276 26.20 -1.11 28.21
C LYS A 276 24.71 -1.40 28.25
N TYR A 277 24.28 -2.38 27.50
CA TYR A 277 23.09 -3.17 27.81
C TYR A 277 23.31 -3.73 29.22
N HIS A 278 22.89 -3.02 30.25
CA HIS A 278 22.80 -3.60 31.57
C HIS A 278 21.61 -4.57 31.54
N TYR A 279 21.94 -5.83 31.52
CA TYR A 279 21.12 -6.90 32.03
C TYR A 279 20.97 -6.64 33.54
N HIS A 280 20.04 -5.75 33.91
CA HIS A 280 19.68 -5.60 35.30
C HIS A 280 18.81 -6.76 35.72
N GLU A 281 19.26 -7.45 36.74
CA GLU A 281 18.54 -8.50 37.42
C GLU A 281 17.09 -8.10 37.70
N GLN A 282 16.20 -9.00 37.39
CA GLN A 282 14.75 -8.95 37.34
C GLN A 282 14.04 -8.60 38.67
N ARG A 283 14.40 -7.59 39.39
CA ARG A 283 13.78 -7.34 40.72
C ARG A 283 13.26 -5.93 40.97
N ASP A 284 13.36 -4.99 40.05
CA ASP A 284 12.70 -3.72 40.24
C ASP A 284 11.24 -3.74 39.71
N SER A 285 10.33 -3.44 40.63
CA SER A 285 8.88 -3.52 40.48
C SER A 285 8.28 -2.46 39.50
N GLY A 286 9.08 -1.97 38.55
CA GLY A 286 8.70 -0.94 37.61
C GLY A 286 9.18 -1.15 36.15
N TYR A 287 9.92 -2.22 35.85
CA TYR A 287 10.41 -2.46 34.49
C TYR A 287 9.29 -2.94 33.58
N ARG A 288 8.99 -2.12 32.56
CA ARG A 288 8.01 -2.40 31.53
C ARG A 288 8.67 -2.28 30.16
N SER A 289 8.49 -3.24 29.29
CA SER A 289 8.97 -3.20 27.91
C SER A 289 7.97 -3.84 26.96
N LEU A 290 7.93 -3.33 25.73
CA LEU A 290 6.99 -3.70 24.72
C LEU A 290 7.70 -4.03 23.41
N PHE A 291 7.26 -5.09 22.76
CA PHE A 291 7.67 -5.51 21.42
C PHE A 291 6.44 -5.58 20.52
N TYR A 292 6.62 -5.30 19.25
CA TYR A 292 5.54 -5.28 18.28
C TYR A 292 5.97 -5.88 16.96
N VAL A 293 5.09 -6.65 16.35
CA VAL A 293 5.22 -7.17 14.98
C VAL A 293 3.85 -7.27 14.32
N ARG A 294 3.78 -6.96 13.03
CA ARG A 294 2.55 -7.08 12.23
C ARG A 294 2.80 -7.89 10.95
N TYR A 295 1.92 -8.82 10.68
CA TYR A 295 1.85 -9.54 9.42
C TYR A 295 0.49 -9.31 8.76
N ALA A 296 0.47 -8.52 7.69
CA ALA A 296 -0.76 -8.11 7.02
C ALA A 296 -1.76 -7.42 7.98
N ASN A 297 -2.89 -8.04 8.24
CA ASN A 297 -3.94 -7.57 9.14
C ASN A 297 -3.86 -8.15 10.57
N GLU A 298 -2.92 -9.05 10.83
CA GLU A 298 -2.68 -9.60 12.17
C GLU A 298 -1.47 -8.93 12.80
N TRP A 299 -1.55 -8.63 14.10
CA TRP A 299 -0.45 -8.06 14.85
C TRP A 299 -0.33 -8.70 16.23
N LEU A 300 0.86 -8.66 16.76
CA LEU A 300 1.20 -9.21 18.06
C LEU A 300 2.10 -8.24 18.83
N CYS A 301 1.73 -7.97 20.07
CA CYS A 301 2.58 -7.30 21.04
C CYS A 301 3.04 -8.29 22.08
N GLY A 302 4.32 -8.20 22.45
CA GLY A 302 4.90 -8.90 23.58
C GLY A 302 5.19 -7.91 24.70
N VAL A 303 4.74 -8.17 25.93
CA VAL A 303 4.89 -7.28 27.08
C VAL A 303 5.73 -7.95 28.15
N ILE A 304 6.79 -7.26 28.59
CA ILE A 304 7.51 -7.52 29.81
C ILE A 304 6.93 -6.56 30.85
N GLY A 305 6.38 -7.09 31.94
CA GLY A 305 5.73 -6.27 32.98
C GLY A 305 4.67 -7.06 33.72
N SER A 306 3.81 -6.34 34.44
CA SER A 306 2.66 -6.92 35.13
C SER A 306 1.50 -7.21 34.18
N LYS A 307 0.53 -8.00 34.63
CA LYS A 307 -0.73 -8.20 33.90
C LYS A 307 -1.48 -6.88 33.69
N ARG A 308 -1.43 -6.00 34.68
CA ARG A 308 -2.06 -4.69 34.62
C ARG A 308 -1.46 -3.84 33.50
N ASP A 309 -0.12 -3.84 33.34
CA ASP A 309 0.53 -3.12 32.23
C ASP A 309 0.07 -3.63 30.88
N ALA A 310 -0.05 -4.94 30.70
CA ALA A 310 -0.57 -5.52 29.47
C ALA A 310 -2.03 -5.14 29.20
N GLU A 311 -2.87 -5.05 30.24
CA GLU A 311 -4.26 -4.62 30.15
C GLU A 311 -4.36 -3.12 29.79
N GLU A 312 -3.51 -2.27 30.36
CA GLU A 312 -3.41 -0.84 30.03
C GLU A 312 -2.99 -0.63 28.56
N ILE A 313 -1.90 -1.29 28.13
CA ILE A 313 -1.44 -1.24 26.73
C ILE A 313 -2.54 -1.70 25.77
N ARG A 314 -3.24 -2.79 26.11
CA ARG A 314 -4.37 -3.29 25.29
C ARG A 314 -5.48 -2.26 25.17
N ALA A 315 -5.80 -1.56 26.26
CA ALA A 315 -6.83 -0.52 26.27
C ALA A 315 -6.43 0.67 25.41
N ASP A 316 -5.16 1.10 25.48
CA ASP A 316 -4.65 2.22 24.69
C ASP A 316 -4.63 1.90 23.18
N ILE A 317 -4.19 0.70 22.80
CA ILE A 317 -4.27 0.22 21.41
C ILE A 317 -5.74 0.18 20.93
N GLY A 318 -6.63 -0.35 21.77
CA GLY A 318 -8.06 -0.41 21.45
C GLY A 318 -8.64 0.98 21.20
N ARG A 319 -8.34 1.95 22.07
CA ARG A 319 -8.77 3.34 21.92
C ARG A 319 -8.23 3.97 20.64
N PHE A 320 -6.95 3.77 20.32
CA PHE A 320 -6.36 4.26 19.08
C PHE A 320 -7.05 3.68 17.83
N LEU A 321 -7.29 2.38 17.82
CA LEU A 321 -7.97 1.70 16.71
C LEU A 321 -9.39 2.25 16.52
N GLU A 322 -10.15 2.42 17.61
CA GLU A 322 -11.53 2.89 17.57
C GLU A 322 -11.64 4.38 17.21
N GLU A 323 -10.90 5.25 17.91
CA GLU A 323 -11.02 6.69 17.76
C GLU A 323 -10.34 7.23 16.51
N THR A 324 -9.13 6.71 16.18
CA THR A 324 -8.31 7.22 15.09
C THR A 324 -8.55 6.47 13.79
N LEU A 325 -8.59 5.16 13.83
CA LEU A 325 -8.73 4.32 12.64
C LEU A 325 -10.15 3.82 12.40
N LYS A 326 -11.10 4.03 13.31
CA LYS A 326 -12.48 3.57 13.19
C LYS A 326 -12.61 2.05 12.93
N LEU A 327 -11.70 1.26 13.53
CA LEU A 327 -11.61 -0.20 13.40
C LEU A 327 -12.17 -0.95 14.61
#